data_372a995a538d2b02e10559e2b37e2dad
#
_entry.id   372a995a538d2b02e10559e2b37e2dad
#
_cell.length_a   1.000
_cell.length_b   1.000
_cell.length_c   1.000
_cell.angle_alpha   90.00
_cell.angle_beta   90.00
_cell.angle_gamma   90.00
#
_symmetry.space_group_name_H-M   'P 1'
#
loop_
_entity.id
_entity.type
_entity.pdbx_description
1 polymer ?
#
loop_
_entity_poly.entity_id
_entity_poly.type
_entity_poly.pdbx_seq_one_letter_code
_entity_poly.pdbx_strand_id
1 'polypeptide(L)'
;MAEQGYTGISFPFRIGVKGGVVTSTTSTREVPHIIESMKQILRTFKYERTMEYHIYSEIDTDIFEPNDVSTHTLLQYQIKDALTRLEPRIEVLDVEISSSDSTIYATIRFKVLPYDTEYTSKLKVGESNVNNSNSEY
;
A
#
# COMPACT_ATOMS: atom_id res chain seq x y z
N MET A 1 12.59 -28.47 6.73
CA MET A 1 13.10 -27.18 6.30
C MET A 1 12.34 -26.09 7.03
N ALA A 2 13.04 -25.22 7.72
CA ALA A 2 12.41 -24.06 8.33
C ALA A 2 11.86 -23.14 7.21
N GLU A 3 10.58 -22.80 7.27
CA GLU A 3 10.03 -21.78 6.41
C GLU A 3 10.74 -20.45 6.73
N GLN A 4 11.53 -19.95 5.81
CA GLN A 4 12.13 -18.63 5.93
C GLN A 4 11.06 -17.59 5.62
N GLY A 5 10.49 -17.01 6.66
CA GLY A 5 9.54 -15.92 6.56
C GLY A 5 10.19 -14.57 6.88
N TYR A 6 9.60 -13.50 6.39
CA TYR A 6 9.95 -12.14 6.79
C TYR A 6 9.14 -11.75 8.01
N THR A 7 9.81 -11.31 9.07
CA THR A 7 9.17 -10.85 10.31
C THR A 7 9.60 -9.41 10.62
N GLY A 8 8.66 -8.61 11.01
CA GLY A 8 8.91 -7.23 11.40
C GLY A 8 7.84 -6.69 12.36
N ILE A 9 7.97 -5.43 12.72
CA ILE A 9 6.99 -4.74 13.56
C ILE A 9 5.66 -4.63 12.80
N SER A 10 4.55 -4.95 13.46
CA SER A 10 3.22 -4.86 12.83
C SER A 10 2.81 -3.41 12.57
N PHE A 11 2.07 -3.20 11.49
CA PHE A 11 1.42 -1.92 11.19
C PHE A 11 -0.11 -2.14 11.08
N PRO A 12 -0.91 -1.37 11.81
CA PRO A 12 -0.55 -0.30 12.76
C PRO A 12 0.25 -0.82 13.97
N PHE A 13 1.08 0.04 14.54
CA PHE A 13 1.89 -0.29 15.70
C PHE A 13 1.02 -0.66 16.92
N ARG A 14 1.32 -1.77 17.52
CA ARG A 14 0.57 -2.30 18.68
C ARG A 14 1.51 -2.81 19.75
N ILE A 15 1.08 -2.66 21.01
CA ILE A 15 1.75 -3.23 22.17
C ILE A 15 0.93 -4.43 22.64
N GLY A 16 1.59 -5.55 22.86
CA GLY A 16 0.94 -6.78 23.31
C GLY A 16 0.43 -6.66 24.76
N VAL A 17 -0.57 -7.46 25.10
CA VAL A 17 -1.20 -7.47 26.46
C VAL A 17 -0.19 -7.74 27.58
N LYS A 18 0.85 -8.49 27.29
CA LYS A 18 1.95 -8.81 28.23
C LYS A 18 3.13 -7.83 28.15
N GLY A 19 2.96 -6.71 27.46
CA GLY A 19 4.05 -5.81 27.10
C GLY A 19 4.80 -6.32 25.85
N GLY A 20 5.70 -5.49 25.32
CA GLY A 20 6.44 -5.78 24.10
C GLY A 20 5.71 -5.39 22.81
N VAL A 21 6.46 -5.32 21.75
CA VAL A 21 5.96 -4.91 20.42
C VAL A 21 5.36 -6.10 19.70
N VAL A 22 4.18 -5.92 19.12
CA VAL A 22 3.56 -6.94 18.25
C VAL A 22 4.29 -7.00 16.94
N THR A 23 4.66 -8.19 16.50
CA THR A 23 5.29 -8.45 15.21
C THR A 23 4.32 -9.14 14.26
N SER A 24 4.50 -8.93 12.97
CA SER A 24 3.83 -9.68 11.91
C SER A 24 4.85 -10.45 11.09
N THR A 25 4.44 -11.58 10.54
CA THR A 25 5.32 -12.48 9.79
C THR A 25 4.69 -12.80 8.44
N THR A 26 5.51 -12.79 7.41
CA THR A 26 5.16 -13.33 6.10
C THR A 26 5.75 -14.73 5.95
N SER A 27 4.91 -15.70 5.65
CA SER A 27 5.30 -17.07 5.32
C SER A 27 4.89 -17.45 3.90
N THR A 28 5.15 -18.68 3.48
CA THR A 28 4.70 -19.20 2.18
C THR A 28 3.17 -19.28 2.03
N ARG A 29 2.45 -19.22 3.13
CA ARG A 29 0.97 -19.32 3.14
C ARG A 29 0.27 -18.00 3.40
N GLU A 30 0.91 -17.10 4.12
CA GLU A 30 0.32 -15.84 4.56
C GLU A 30 1.32 -14.69 4.40
N VAL A 31 0.85 -13.55 3.98
CA VAL A 31 1.69 -12.38 3.68
C VAL A 31 1.33 -11.12 4.49
N PRO A 32 0.91 -11.23 5.76
CA PRO A 32 0.41 -10.07 6.50
C PRO A 32 1.47 -8.97 6.66
N HIS A 33 2.71 -9.33 6.93
CA HIS A 33 3.79 -8.36 7.10
C HIS A 33 4.09 -7.59 5.82
N ILE A 34 4.14 -8.26 4.68
CA ILE A 34 4.33 -7.61 3.37
C ILE A 34 3.17 -6.67 3.04
N ILE A 35 1.93 -7.09 3.29
CA ILE A 35 0.74 -6.26 3.07
C ILE A 35 0.76 -5.02 3.97
N GLU A 36 1.16 -5.15 5.21
CA GLU A 36 1.32 -4.02 6.14
C GLU A 36 2.40 -3.03 5.64
N SER A 37 3.52 -3.55 5.15
CA SER A 37 4.58 -2.74 4.53
C SER A 37 4.08 -1.99 3.29
N MET A 38 3.34 -2.66 2.40
CA MET A 38 2.73 -2.04 1.23
C MET A 38 1.77 -0.91 1.61
N LYS A 39 0.92 -1.13 2.62
CA LYS A 39 0.02 -0.07 3.14
C LYS A 39 0.81 1.14 3.64
N GLN A 40 1.89 0.90 4.35
CA GLN A 40 2.75 1.96 4.88
C GLN A 40 3.41 2.78 3.77
N ILE A 41 3.93 2.12 2.74
CA ILE A 41 4.52 2.76 1.56
C ILE A 41 3.49 3.65 0.85
N LEU A 42 2.31 3.12 0.55
CA LEU A 42 1.28 3.84 -0.20
C LEU A 42 0.68 5.03 0.57
N ARG A 43 0.80 5.04 1.89
CA ARG A 43 0.33 6.13 2.75
C ARG A 43 1.39 7.16 3.12
N THR A 44 2.64 6.95 2.73
CA THR A 44 3.75 7.89 2.99
C THR A 44 3.84 8.88 1.84
N PHE A 45 3.51 10.15 2.10
CA PHE A 45 3.60 11.23 1.12
C PHE A 45 5.02 11.79 0.97
N LYS A 46 5.24 12.47 -0.13
CA LYS A 46 6.50 13.16 -0.38
C LYS A 46 6.79 14.19 0.72
N TYR A 47 8.02 14.16 1.24
CA TYR A 47 8.51 15.03 2.34
C TYR A 47 7.94 14.74 3.74
N GLU A 48 7.14 13.73 3.93
CA GLU A 48 6.70 13.34 5.28
C GLU A 48 7.83 12.81 6.16
N ARG A 49 8.81 12.12 5.55
CA ARG A 49 9.95 11.55 6.28
C ARG A 49 11.13 12.50 6.25
N THR A 50 11.46 13.05 7.40
CA THR A 50 12.64 13.90 7.59
C THR A 50 13.91 13.06 7.37
N MET A 51 14.84 13.55 6.57
CA MET A 51 16.12 12.91 6.20
C MET A 51 16.02 11.68 5.29
N GLU A 52 14.84 11.22 4.95
CA GLU A 52 14.57 10.07 4.06
C GLU A 52 13.69 10.50 2.88
N TYR A 53 14.09 11.55 2.19
CA TYR A 53 13.31 12.22 1.13
C TYR A 53 13.00 11.33 -0.10
N HIS A 54 13.70 10.22 -0.25
CA HIS A 54 13.49 9.28 -1.34
C HIS A 54 12.45 8.19 -1.02
N ILE A 55 12.05 8.07 0.27
CA ILE A 55 11.03 7.11 0.70
C ILE A 55 9.66 7.81 0.70
N TYR A 56 9.00 7.78 -0.44
CA TYR A 56 7.66 8.35 -0.59
C TYR A 56 6.90 7.69 -1.75
N SER A 57 5.59 7.82 -1.73
CA SER A 57 4.76 7.59 -2.92
C SER A 57 4.32 8.94 -3.50
N GLU A 58 4.28 9.05 -4.81
CA GLU A 58 3.77 10.25 -5.51
C GLU A 58 2.25 10.22 -5.67
N ILE A 59 1.58 9.41 -4.87
CA ILE A 59 0.13 9.24 -4.92
C ILE A 59 -0.52 10.47 -4.28
N ASP A 60 -1.04 11.33 -5.12
CA ASP A 60 -1.87 12.47 -4.72
C ASP A 60 -3.33 12.17 -5.07
N THR A 61 -4.07 11.71 -4.07
CA THR A 61 -5.47 11.35 -4.24
C THR A 61 -6.42 12.54 -4.26
N ASP A 62 -5.95 13.72 -3.88
CA ASP A 62 -6.77 14.92 -3.84
C ASP A 62 -7.08 15.49 -5.24
N ILE A 63 -6.27 15.12 -6.22
CA ILE A 63 -6.40 15.57 -7.61
C ILE A 63 -7.27 14.61 -8.45
N PHE A 64 -7.58 13.43 -7.92
CA PHE A 64 -8.19 12.36 -8.71
C PHE A 64 -9.72 12.46 -8.76
N GLU A 65 -10.25 12.62 -9.97
CA GLU A 65 -11.65 12.37 -10.24
C GLU A 65 -11.91 10.85 -10.33
N PRO A 66 -12.90 10.31 -9.56
CA PRO A 66 -13.10 8.86 -9.42
C PRO A 66 -13.37 8.11 -10.72
N ASN A 67 -13.81 8.79 -11.76
CA ASN A 67 -14.27 8.19 -13.02
C ASN A 67 -13.39 8.50 -14.22
N ASP A 68 -12.23 9.11 -14.04
CA ASP A 68 -11.32 9.40 -15.15
C ASP A 68 -10.34 8.25 -15.37
N VAL A 69 -10.41 7.64 -16.55
CA VAL A 69 -9.54 6.53 -16.98
C VAL A 69 -8.06 6.95 -17.01
N SER A 70 -7.78 8.18 -17.43
CA SER A 70 -6.41 8.71 -17.48
C SER A 70 -5.80 8.80 -16.07
N THR A 71 -6.61 9.22 -15.13
CA THR A 71 -6.27 9.29 -13.70
C THR A 71 -5.98 7.90 -13.13
N HIS A 72 -6.82 6.92 -13.43
CA HIS A 72 -6.59 5.53 -13.00
C HIS A 72 -5.28 4.97 -13.55
N THR A 73 -4.97 5.24 -14.81
CA THR A 73 -3.71 4.77 -15.43
C THR A 73 -2.49 5.40 -14.76
N LEU A 74 -2.54 6.70 -14.48
CA LEU A 74 -1.47 7.39 -13.77
C LEU A 74 -1.28 6.82 -12.35
N LEU A 75 -2.37 6.61 -11.64
CA LEU A 75 -2.34 6.04 -10.28
C LEU A 75 -1.78 4.61 -10.26
N GLN A 76 -2.16 3.77 -11.23
CA GLN A 76 -1.58 2.43 -11.42
C GLN A 76 -0.06 2.50 -11.57
N TYR A 77 0.42 3.40 -12.42
CA TYR A 77 1.85 3.59 -12.64
C TYR A 77 2.58 4.04 -11.38
N GLN A 78 2.03 5.02 -10.67
CA GLN A 78 2.62 5.55 -9.43
C GLN A 78 2.69 4.50 -8.33
N ILE A 79 1.64 3.69 -8.16
CA ILE A 79 1.60 2.60 -7.20
C ILE A 79 2.65 1.53 -7.55
N LYS A 80 2.69 1.13 -8.80
CA LYS A 80 3.65 0.13 -9.27
C LYS A 80 5.10 0.61 -9.09
N ASP A 81 5.38 1.87 -9.42
CA ASP A 81 6.70 2.46 -9.23
C ASP A 81 7.11 2.53 -7.76
N ALA A 82 6.24 3.03 -6.90
CA ALA A 82 6.49 3.13 -5.47
C ALA A 82 6.77 1.76 -4.83
N LEU A 83 5.97 0.76 -5.13
CA LEU A 83 6.15 -0.59 -4.59
C LEU A 83 7.42 -1.27 -5.14
N THR A 84 7.70 -1.14 -6.42
CA THR A 84 8.90 -1.72 -7.03
C THR A 84 10.18 -1.10 -6.43
N ARG A 85 10.16 0.18 -6.16
CA ARG A 85 11.31 0.92 -5.61
C ARG A 85 11.50 0.70 -4.12
N LEU A 86 10.41 0.66 -3.34
CA LEU A 86 10.47 0.70 -1.88
C LEU A 86 10.24 -0.65 -1.20
N GLU A 87 9.70 -1.65 -1.92
CA GLU A 87 9.48 -2.99 -1.39
C GLU A 87 10.20 -4.05 -2.26
N PRO A 88 11.52 -4.25 -2.05
CA PRO A 88 12.30 -5.15 -2.90
C PRO A 88 12.00 -6.64 -2.70
N ARG A 89 11.24 -7.00 -1.65
CA ARG A 89 10.87 -8.39 -1.35
C ARG A 89 9.74 -8.92 -2.22
N ILE A 90 9.11 -8.05 -3.00
CA ILE A 90 8.01 -8.42 -3.88
C ILE A 90 8.31 -8.09 -5.34
N GLU A 91 7.67 -8.82 -6.23
CA GLU A 91 7.54 -8.50 -7.65
C GLU A 91 6.09 -8.15 -7.95
N VAL A 92 5.83 -6.92 -8.34
CA VAL A 92 4.48 -6.46 -8.69
C VAL A 92 4.15 -6.92 -10.11
N LEU A 93 3.12 -7.76 -10.23
CA LEU A 93 2.66 -8.29 -11.51
C LEU A 93 1.65 -7.36 -12.17
N ASP A 94 0.67 -6.90 -11.40
CA ASP A 94 -0.40 -6.06 -11.92
C ASP A 94 -1.00 -5.17 -10.83
N VAL A 95 -1.54 -4.04 -11.22
CA VAL A 95 -2.25 -3.11 -10.32
C VAL A 95 -3.55 -2.68 -11.00
N GLU A 96 -4.67 -2.92 -10.35
CA GLU A 96 -5.99 -2.53 -10.81
C GLU A 96 -6.60 -1.52 -9.86
N ILE A 97 -7.09 -0.41 -10.39
CA ILE A 97 -7.73 0.65 -9.62
C ILE A 97 -9.25 0.53 -9.74
N SER A 98 -9.91 0.59 -8.60
CA SER A 98 -11.37 0.68 -8.52
C SER A 98 -11.78 1.78 -7.56
N SER A 99 -12.91 2.40 -7.82
CA SER A 99 -13.49 3.41 -6.94
C SER A 99 -14.87 2.98 -6.48
N SER A 100 -15.19 3.23 -5.23
CA SER A 100 -16.50 2.98 -4.64
C SER A 100 -16.77 4.04 -3.58
N ASP A 101 -17.90 4.75 -3.69
CA ASP A 101 -18.36 5.73 -2.70
C ASP A 101 -17.28 6.73 -2.26
N SER A 102 -16.60 7.37 -3.19
CA SER A 102 -15.48 8.30 -2.93
C SER A 102 -14.20 7.67 -2.39
N THR A 103 -14.15 6.36 -2.26
CA THR A 103 -12.95 5.64 -1.83
C THR A 103 -12.26 4.98 -3.01
N ILE A 104 -10.95 5.16 -3.10
CA ILE A 104 -10.12 4.56 -4.13
C ILE A 104 -9.43 3.33 -3.56
N TYR A 105 -9.58 2.21 -4.23
CA TYR A 105 -8.94 0.94 -3.91
C TYR A 105 -7.96 0.53 -5.00
N ALA A 106 -6.83 0.00 -4.59
CA ALA A 106 -5.89 -0.67 -5.47
C ALA A 106 -5.90 -2.16 -5.18
N THR A 107 -6.19 -2.95 -6.20
CA THR A 107 -6.02 -4.41 -6.17
C THR A 107 -4.67 -4.73 -6.77
N ILE A 108 -3.75 -5.22 -5.97
CA ILE A 108 -2.36 -5.45 -6.33
C ILE A 108 -2.12 -6.96 -6.38
N ARG A 109 -1.68 -7.43 -7.54
CA ARG A 109 -1.22 -8.81 -7.72
C ARG A 109 0.30 -8.84 -7.71
N PHE A 110 0.87 -9.65 -6.83
CA PHE A 110 2.31 -9.69 -6.60
C PHE A 110 2.79 -11.08 -6.23
N LYS A 111 4.10 -11.29 -6.38
CA LYS A 111 4.81 -12.46 -5.85
C LYS A 111 5.75 -12.03 -4.74
N VAL A 112 5.88 -12.84 -3.71
CA VAL A 112 6.88 -12.64 -2.66
C VAL A 112 8.14 -13.43 -3.00
N LEU A 113 9.27 -12.74 -3.13
CA LEU A 113 10.54 -13.37 -3.42
C LEU A 113 11.15 -13.99 -2.14
N PRO A 114 11.75 -15.18 -2.17
CA PRO A 114 12.01 -16.04 -3.34
C PRO A 114 10.87 -17.01 -3.68
N TYR A 115 9.70 -16.88 -3.09
CA TYR A 115 8.57 -17.77 -3.33
C TYR A 115 7.96 -17.49 -4.71
N ASP A 116 7.51 -18.54 -5.37
CA ASP A 116 6.88 -18.44 -6.70
C ASP A 116 5.34 -18.41 -6.61
N THR A 117 4.80 -18.10 -5.44
CA THR A 117 3.38 -18.03 -5.18
C THR A 117 2.87 -16.61 -5.41
N GLU A 118 1.79 -16.50 -6.19
CA GLU A 118 1.10 -15.23 -6.42
C GLU A 118 0.10 -14.94 -5.32
N TYR A 119 0.04 -13.68 -4.94
CA TYR A 119 -0.91 -13.13 -3.97
C TYR A 119 -1.64 -11.95 -4.55
N THR A 120 -2.86 -11.74 -4.09
CA THR A 120 -3.68 -10.57 -4.45
C THR A 120 -4.14 -9.87 -3.18
N SER A 121 -3.94 -8.56 -3.12
CA SER A 121 -4.40 -7.75 -1.99
C SER A 121 -5.13 -6.51 -2.48
N LYS A 122 -6.28 -6.22 -1.87
CA LYS A 122 -7.04 -5.00 -2.10
C LYS A 122 -6.75 -4.01 -0.97
N LEU A 123 -6.15 -2.88 -1.32
CA LEU A 123 -5.76 -1.84 -0.38
C LEU A 123 -6.52 -0.54 -0.64
N LYS A 124 -6.93 0.12 0.43
CA LYS A 124 -7.44 1.49 0.34
C LYS A 124 -6.27 2.44 0.12
N VAL A 125 -6.29 3.17 -0.97
CA VAL A 125 -5.25 4.14 -1.34
C VAL A 125 -5.60 5.54 -0.85
N GLY A 126 -6.87 5.96 -0.98
CA GLY A 126 -7.29 7.27 -0.56
C GLY A 126 -8.80 7.47 -0.67
N GLU A 127 -9.23 8.64 -0.30
CA GLU A 127 -10.61 9.12 -0.49
C GLU A 127 -10.57 10.28 -1.46
N SER A 128 -11.38 10.23 -2.52
CA SER A 128 -11.58 11.38 -3.36
C SER A 128 -12.42 12.41 -2.60
N ASN A 129 -11.95 13.64 -2.53
CA ASN A 129 -12.72 14.75 -1.98
C ASN A 129 -13.90 15.08 -2.90
N VAL A 130 -14.99 14.32 -2.80
CA VAL A 130 -16.27 14.67 -3.44
C VAL A 130 -17.00 15.76 -2.63
N ASN A 131 -16.41 16.25 -1.56
CA ASN A 131 -17.06 17.22 -0.70
C ASN A 131 -16.30 18.51 -0.64
N ASN A 132 -16.72 19.49 -1.44
CA ASN A 132 -16.92 20.83 -0.90
C ASN A 132 -17.61 21.80 -1.86
N SER A 133 -18.69 21.39 -2.50
CA SER A 133 -19.58 22.37 -3.10
C SER A 133 -20.77 22.75 -2.23
N ASN A 134 -20.77 22.35 -0.96
CA ASN A 134 -21.82 22.71 -0.01
C ASN A 134 -21.27 23.29 1.30
N SER A 135 -20.25 24.12 1.24
CA SER A 135 -20.04 25.05 2.33
C SER A 135 -20.88 26.30 2.03
N GLU A 136 -22.14 26.19 2.32
CA GLU A 136 -22.97 27.38 2.48
C GLU A 136 -22.69 27.95 3.86
N TYR A 137 -22.20 29.19 3.86
CA TYR A 137 -22.26 30.04 5.02
C TYR A 137 -23.43 30.95 4.95
#